data_f72366613a402ad12f8065b4744ff12f
#
_entry.id   f72366613a402ad12f8065b4744ff12f
#
_cell.length_a   1.000
_cell.length_b   1.000
_cell.length_c   1.000
_cell.angle_alpha   90.00
_cell.angle_beta   90.00
_cell.angle_gamma   90.00
#
_symmetry.space_group_name_H-M   'P 1'
#
loop_
_entity.id
_entity.type
_entity.pdbx_description
1 polymer ?
#
loop_
_entity_poly.entity_id
_entity_poly.type
_entity_poly.pdbx_seq_one_letter_code
_entity_poly.pdbx_strand_id
1 'polypeptide(L)'
;VTLESGETLDAGAVILATGGASYPMTGSTGDGYALAASVGHTLIPREAVLSALETAETWPRDLQGLALKNVRITLKSGKKTLYTELGEMLFTHFGISGPLVLEMSCHLPEQLSDARVTLDLKPGLTPEQLDARLQRDFAAQPRKQLQNVLPGLLPLRLSALFPALAEVPAERI
;
A
#
# COMPACT_ATOMS: atom_id res chain seq x y z
N VAL A 1 -20.11 21.11 -31.89
CA VAL A 1 -19.75 21.20 -30.45
C VAL A 1 -20.23 22.54 -29.94
N THR A 2 -20.97 22.54 -28.85
CA THR A 2 -21.39 23.79 -28.18
C THR A 2 -20.53 24.03 -26.97
N LEU A 3 -19.95 25.21 -26.88
CA LEU A 3 -19.12 25.63 -25.72
C LEU A 3 -20.03 26.19 -24.61
N GLU A 4 -19.51 26.28 -23.38
CA GLU A 4 -20.23 26.89 -22.25
C GLU A 4 -20.59 28.35 -22.50
N SER A 5 -19.85 29.05 -23.35
CA SER A 5 -20.18 30.40 -23.84
C SER A 5 -21.45 30.48 -24.69
N GLY A 6 -21.99 29.34 -25.11
CA GLY A 6 -23.08 29.23 -26.09
C GLY A 6 -22.63 29.27 -27.56
N GLU A 7 -21.33 29.46 -27.80
CA GLU A 7 -20.79 29.40 -29.17
C GLU A 7 -20.81 27.96 -29.69
N THR A 8 -21.17 27.82 -30.97
CA THR A 8 -21.20 26.51 -31.64
C THR A 8 -20.08 26.41 -32.66
N LEU A 9 -19.30 25.35 -32.58
CA LEU A 9 -18.23 25.04 -33.53
C LEU A 9 -18.64 23.87 -34.41
N ASP A 10 -18.61 24.07 -35.71
CA ASP A 10 -18.80 22.98 -36.68
C ASP A 10 -17.49 22.21 -36.84
N ALA A 11 -17.59 20.89 -36.74
CA ALA A 11 -16.42 19.99 -36.87
C ALA A 11 -16.83 18.69 -37.57
N GLY A 12 -16.00 18.22 -38.49
CA GLY A 12 -16.21 16.93 -39.18
C GLY A 12 -15.95 15.73 -38.27
N ALA A 13 -15.16 15.91 -37.22
CA ALA A 13 -14.89 14.91 -36.19
C ALA A 13 -14.48 15.60 -34.89
N VAL A 14 -14.68 14.94 -33.75
CA VAL A 14 -14.31 15.42 -32.42
C VAL A 14 -13.49 14.34 -31.71
N ILE A 15 -12.34 14.71 -31.15
CA ILE A 15 -11.52 13.83 -30.31
C ILE A 15 -11.77 14.23 -28.87
N LEU A 16 -12.35 13.33 -28.09
CA LEU A 16 -12.56 13.51 -26.66
C LEU A 16 -11.31 13.09 -25.90
N ALA A 17 -10.54 14.05 -25.37
CA ALA A 17 -9.27 13.84 -24.70
C ALA A 17 -9.18 14.62 -23.38
N THR A 18 -10.24 14.57 -22.56
CA THR A 18 -10.42 15.36 -21.33
C THR A 18 -9.69 14.78 -20.12
N GLY A 19 -8.99 13.66 -20.26
CA GLY A 19 -8.42 12.91 -19.14
C GLY A 19 -9.47 12.10 -18.36
N GLY A 20 -9.08 11.60 -17.20
CA GLY A 20 -9.91 10.79 -16.31
C GLY A 20 -10.48 11.57 -15.12
N ALA A 21 -10.60 10.89 -13.97
CA ALA A 21 -11.12 11.46 -12.72
C ALA A 21 -10.15 11.31 -11.54
N SER A 22 -8.89 10.92 -11.78
CA SER A 22 -7.95 10.58 -10.71
C SER A 22 -7.36 11.80 -9.99
N TYR A 23 -7.24 12.94 -10.69
CA TYR A 23 -6.65 14.17 -10.13
C TYR A 23 -7.49 15.38 -10.48
N PRO A 24 -8.64 15.59 -9.82
CA PRO A 24 -9.55 16.69 -10.15
C PRO A 24 -8.90 18.07 -10.00
N MET A 25 -7.93 18.23 -9.10
CA MET A 25 -7.15 19.47 -8.94
C MET A 25 -6.36 19.87 -10.19
N THR A 26 -6.10 18.93 -11.10
CA THR A 26 -5.40 19.17 -12.38
C THR A 26 -6.37 19.34 -13.57
N GLY A 27 -7.66 19.44 -13.32
CA GLY A 27 -8.70 19.55 -14.33
C GLY A 27 -9.26 18.19 -14.82
N SER A 28 -8.79 17.06 -14.25
CA SER A 28 -9.30 15.73 -14.58
C SER A 28 -10.54 15.41 -13.73
N THR A 29 -11.65 16.09 -14.02
CA THR A 29 -12.90 16.02 -13.23
C THR A 29 -13.82 14.87 -13.65
N GLY A 30 -13.53 14.21 -14.79
CA GLY A 30 -14.35 13.13 -15.32
C GLY A 30 -15.43 13.59 -16.29
N ASP A 31 -15.43 14.83 -16.73
CA ASP A 31 -16.43 15.39 -17.66
C ASP A 31 -16.53 14.61 -18.97
N GLY A 32 -15.41 14.06 -19.44
CA GLY A 32 -15.37 13.23 -20.64
C GLY A 32 -16.28 12.01 -20.59
N TYR A 33 -16.54 11.47 -19.40
CA TYR A 33 -17.48 10.34 -19.26
C TYR A 33 -18.92 10.80 -19.50
N ALA A 34 -19.31 11.95 -18.95
CA ALA A 34 -20.63 12.52 -19.19
C ALA A 34 -20.83 12.86 -20.67
N LEU A 35 -19.80 13.44 -21.30
CA LEU A 35 -19.82 13.74 -22.75
C LEU A 35 -19.94 12.46 -23.59
N ALA A 36 -19.20 11.41 -23.29
CA ALA A 36 -19.30 10.13 -23.95
C ALA A 36 -20.70 9.52 -23.81
N ALA A 37 -21.28 9.56 -22.62
CA ALA A 37 -22.65 9.09 -22.39
C ALA A 37 -23.68 9.87 -23.17
N SER A 38 -23.53 11.19 -23.31
CA SER A 38 -24.45 12.06 -24.02
C SER A 38 -24.54 11.74 -25.52
N VAL A 39 -23.52 11.12 -26.10
CA VAL A 39 -23.50 10.65 -27.50
C VAL A 39 -23.73 9.14 -27.65
N GLY A 40 -24.24 8.49 -26.59
CA GLY A 40 -24.73 7.10 -26.65
C GLY A 40 -23.71 6.02 -26.26
N HIS A 41 -22.54 6.36 -25.76
CA HIS A 41 -21.60 5.36 -25.22
C HIS A 41 -22.08 4.78 -23.89
N THR A 42 -21.96 3.46 -23.72
CA THR A 42 -22.18 2.79 -22.45
C THR A 42 -20.94 2.98 -21.55
N LEU A 43 -21.14 3.47 -20.33
CA LEU A 43 -20.09 3.60 -19.33
C LEU A 43 -20.09 2.39 -18.41
N ILE A 44 -18.94 1.75 -18.26
CA ILE A 44 -18.71 0.74 -17.22
C ILE A 44 -18.39 1.48 -15.92
N PRO A 45 -18.96 1.05 -14.77
CA PRO A 45 -18.61 1.61 -13.46
C PRO A 45 -17.10 1.64 -13.25
N ARG A 46 -16.61 2.74 -12.70
CA ARG A 46 -15.18 2.94 -12.45
C ARG A 46 -14.86 2.51 -11.03
N GLU A 47 -13.74 1.82 -10.88
CA GLU A 47 -13.21 1.41 -9.60
C GLU A 47 -11.89 2.13 -9.35
N ALA A 48 -11.61 2.45 -8.08
CA ALA A 48 -10.32 2.99 -7.68
C ALA A 48 -9.27 1.87 -7.72
N VAL A 49 -8.18 2.12 -8.45
CA VAL A 49 -7.04 1.20 -8.53
C VAL A 49 -5.74 1.99 -8.34
N LEU A 50 -4.65 1.31 -8.05
CA LEU A 50 -3.34 1.91 -7.76
C LEU A 50 -3.43 2.95 -6.62
N SER A 51 -4.15 2.58 -5.56
CA SER A 51 -4.42 3.45 -4.41
C SER A 51 -3.61 3.04 -3.19
N ALA A 52 -3.22 4.03 -2.39
CA ALA A 52 -2.76 3.80 -1.03
C ALA A 52 -3.92 3.24 -0.17
N LEU A 53 -3.59 2.51 0.88
CA LEU A 53 -4.56 1.83 1.73
C LEU A 53 -4.54 2.37 3.16
N GLU A 54 -5.72 2.65 3.68
CA GLU A 54 -5.89 2.86 5.12
C GLU A 54 -5.85 1.51 5.84
N THR A 55 -5.20 1.48 7.01
CA THR A 55 -5.13 0.28 7.85
C THR A 55 -6.07 0.42 9.03
N ALA A 56 -6.69 -0.70 9.45
CA ALA A 56 -7.48 -0.75 10.67
C ALA A 56 -6.58 -0.55 11.91
N GLU A 57 -5.38 -1.11 11.87
CA GLU A 57 -4.36 -0.91 12.89
C GLU A 57 -3.81 0.52 12.84
N THR A 58 -3.52 1.07 14.01
CA THR A 58 -3.00 2.45 14.14
C THR A 58 -1.47 2.55 14.11
N TRP A 59 -0.77 1.47 14.49
CA TRP A 59 0.69 1.47 14.57
C TRP A 59 1.43 1.80 13.26
N PRO A 60 0.89 1.52 12.03
CA PRO A 60 1.55 1.93 10.80
C PRO A 60 1.75 3.44 10.69
N ARG A 61 0.87 4.23 11.30
CA ARG A 61 0.94 5.70 11.32
C ARG A 61 2.16 6.22 12.07
N ASP A 62 2.58 5.50 13.13
CA ASP A 62 3.78 5.84 13.92
C ASP A 62 5.07 5.68 13.10
N LEU A 63 4.99 4.93 12.00
CA LEU A 63 6.09 4.73 11.06
C LEU A 63 6.01 5.63 9.82
N GLN A 64 5.13 6.62 9.79
CA GLN A 64 4.98 7.53 8.65
C GLN A 64 6.34 7.98 8.08
N GLY A 65 6.49 7.86 6.74
CA GLY A 65 7.70 8.20 6.01
C GLY A 65 8.78 7.11 6.02
N LEU A 66 8.59 6.00 6.74
CA LEU A 66 9.49 4.86 6.67
C LEU A 66 9.19 4.05 5.40
N ALA A 67 10.16 3.96 4.51
CA ALA A 67 10.13 3.04 3.38
C ALA A 67 10.82 1.73 3.75
N LEU A 68 10.18 0.62 3.42
CA LEU A 68 10.76 -0.71 3.50
C LEU A 68 11.11 -1.20 2.11
N LYS A 69 12.37 -1.63 1.94
CA LYS A 69 12.89 -2.21 0.71
C LYS A 69 13.05 -3.71 0.86
N ASN A 70 12.85 -4.43 -0.25
CA ASN A 70 13.02 -5.89 -0.30
C ASN A 70 12.18 -6.62 0.76
N VAL A 71 10.94 -6.22 0.92
CA VAL A 71 9.94 -6.91 1.74
C VAL A 71 8.98 -7.68 0.83
N ARG A 72 8.39 -8.76 1.34
CA ARG A 72 7.30 -9.44 0.65
C ARG A 72 5.99 -9.04 1.29
N ILE A 73 5.05 -8.55 0.47
CA ILE A 73 3.68 -8.30 0.88
C ILE A 73 2.78 -9.44 0.40
N THR A 74 1.85 -9.85 1.23
CA THR A 74 0.86 -10.87 0.87
C THR A 74 -0.53 -10.39 1.29
N LEU A 75 -1.44 -10.28 0.32
CA LEU A 75 -2.85 -10.00 0.55
C LEU A 75 -3.64 -11.32 0.60
N LYS A 76 -4.45 -11.48 1.63
CA LYS A 76 -5.34 -12.63 1.80
C LYS A 76 -6.77 -12.17 2.06
N SER A 77 -7.73 -12.97 1.59
CA SER A 77 -9.14 -12.90 2.00
C SER A 77 -9.52 -14.28 2.54
N GLY A 78 -9.78 -14.37 3.83
CA GLY A 78 -9.92 -15.64 4.52
C GLY A 78 -8.68 -16.54 4.31
N LYS A 79 -8.89 -17.71 3.70
CA LYS A 79 -7.81 -18.67 3.39
C LYS A 79 -7.16 -18.46 2.02
N LYS A 80 -7.74 -17.61 1.17
CA LYS A 80 -7.27 -17.41 -0.21
C LYS A 80 -6.20 -16.32 -0.25
N THR A 81 -5.06 -16.60 -0.87
CA THR A 81 -4.08 -15.58 -1.24
C THR A 81 -4.53 -14.95 -2.55
N LEU A 82 -4.69 -13.63 -2.54
CA LEU A 82 -5.12 -12.83 -3.69
C LEU A 82 -3.93 -12.23 -4.43
N TYR A 83 -2.89 -11.84 -3.68
CA TYR A 83 -1.69 -11.22 -4.22
C TYR A 83 -0.49 -11.54 -3.32
N THR A 84 0.68 -11.72 -3.90
CA THR A 84 1.95 -11.80 -3.18
C THR A 84 3.09 -11.35 -4.09
N GLU A 85 3.90 -10.40 -3.62
CA GLU A 85 5.01 -9.87 -4.42
C GLU A 85 6.12 -9.34 -3.52
N LEU A 86 7.34 -9.22 -4.08
CA LEU A 86 8.54 -8.69 -3.45
C LEU A 86 8.83 -7.29 -3.98
N GLY A 87 9.15 -6.34 -3.10
CA GLY A 87 9.49 -4.98 -3.54
C GLY A 87 9.57 -3.97 -2.42
N GLU A 88 9.09 -2.75 -2.70
CA GLU A 88 9.15 -1.62 -1.79
C GLU A 88 7.75 -1.15 -1.37
N MET A 89 7.61 -0.80 -0.10
CA MET A 89 6.42 -0.16 0.46
C MET A 89 6.77 1.03 1.33
N LEU A 90 5.80 1.88 1.59
CA LEU A 90 5.92 3.09 2.40
C LEU A 90 4.82 3.12 3.46
N PHE A 91 5.17 3.45 4.69
CA PHE A 91 4.21 3.81 5.73
C PHE A 91 3.78 5.27 5.60
N THR A 92 2.50 5.55 5.78
CA THR A 92 1.90 6.88 5.70
C THR A 92 1.19 7.25 7.00
N HIS A 93 0.72 8.48 7.12
CA HIS A 93 -0.06 8.95 8.28
C HIS A 93 -1.44 8.31 8.41
N PHE A 94 -1.89 7.55 7.43
CA PHE A 94 -3.18 6.86 7.44
C PHE A 94 -3.07 5.33 7.27
N GLY A 95 -1.89 4.83 6.88
CA GLY A 95 -1.70 3.40 6.66
C GLY A 95 -0.47 3.10 5.81
N ILE A 96 -0.66 2.50 4.64
CA ILE A 96 0.42 2.00 3.78
C ILE A 96 0.27 2.47 2.32
N SER A 97 1.40 2.62 1.64
CA SER A 97 1.51 3.03 0.24
C SER A 97 2.79 2.47 -0.39
N GLY A 98 3.21 3.02 -1.50
CA GLY A 98 4.39 2.59 -2.25
C GLY A 98 4.06 1.58 -3.35
N PRO A 99 5.04 1.26 -4.21
CA PRO A 99 4.78 0.49 -5.44
C PRO A 99 4.03 -0.82 -5.21
N LEU A 100 4.47 -1.63 -4.22
CA LEU A 100 3.81 -2.90 -3.88
C LEU A 100 2.36 -2.71 -3.45
N VAL A 101 2.07 -1.68 -2.66
CA VAL A 101 0.73 -1.44 -2.11
C VAL A 101 -0.20 -0.92 -3.20
N LEU A 102 0.30 -0.04 -4.07
CA LEU A 102 -0.47 0.46 -5.20
C LEU A 102 -0.89 -0.68 -6.13
N GLU A 103 0.04 -1.58 -6.47
CA GLU A 103 -0.28 -2.74 -7.29
C GLU A 103 -1.22 -3.73 -6.57
N MET A 104 -0.95 -4.01 -5.29
CA MET A 104 -1.80 -4.86 -4.46
C MET A 104 -3.24 -4.35 -4.40
N SER A 105 -3.45 -3.03 -4.43
CA SER A 105 -4.79 -2.45 -4.38
C SER A 105 -5.70 -2.85 -5.55
N CYS A 106 -5.11 -3.25 -6.68
CA CYS A 106 -5.85 -3.79 -7.83
C CYS A 106 -6.42 -5.20 -7.59
N HIS A 107 -6.01 -5.85 -6.51
CA HIS A 107 -6.39 -7.22 -6.15
C HIS A 107 -7.26 -7.29 -4.88
N LEU A 108 -7.72 -6.15 -4.39
CA LEU A 108 -8.57 -6.09 -3.19
C LEU A 108 -9.89 -6.86 -3.44
N PRO A 109 -10.40 -7.58 -2.43
CA PRO A 109 -11.70 -8.20 -2.52
C PRO A 109 -12.80 -7.14 -2.39
N GLU A 110 -13.99 -7.42 -2.90
CA GLU A 110 -15.16 -6.55 -2.76
C GLU A 110 -15.48 -6.23 -1.29
N GLN A 111 -15.29 -7.22 -0.40
CA GLN A 111 -15.47 -7.05 1.04
C GLN A 111 -14.12 -6.89 1.73
N LEU A 112 -13.76 -5.66 2.05
CA LEU A 112 -12.47 -5.34 2.67
C LEU A 112 -12.34 -5.84 4.13
N SER A 113 -13.45 -6.11 4.82
CA SER A 113 -13.44 -6.63 6.21
C SER A 113 -12.63 -7.91 6.37
N ASP A 114 -12.59 -8.73 5.32
CA ASP A 114 -11.88 -10.01 5.31
C ASP A 114 -10.44 -9.91 4.79
N ALA A 115 -10.06 -8.73 4.31
CA ALA A 115 -8.72 -8.50 3.79
C ALA A 115 -7.70 -8.47 4.93
N ARG A 116 -6.61 -9.20 4.73
CA ARG A 116 -5.44 -9.22 5.63
C ARG A 116 -4.17 -9.06 4.82
N VAL A 117 -3.35 -8.12 5.26
CA VAL A 117 -2.03 -7.88 4.66
C VAL A 117 -0.95 -8.39 5.61
N THR A 118 -0.09 -9.24 5.11
CA THR A 118 1.06 -9.76 5.84
C THR A 118 2.33 -9.23 5.23
N LEU A 119 3.27 -8.76 6.07
CA LEU A 119 4.59 -8.31 5.68
C LEU A 119 5.64 -9.32 6.13
N ASP A 120 6.37 -9.88 5.18
CA ASP A 120 7.63 -10.57 5.45
C ASP A 120 8.77 -9.55 5.31
N LEU A 121 9.39 -9.23 6.43
CA LEU A 121 10.43 -8.21 6.51
C LEU A 121 11.82 -8.73 6.07
N LYS A 122 11.98 -10.05 5.94
CA LYS A 122 13.24 -10.71 5.58
C LYS A 122 13.04 -11.88 4.61
N PRO A 123 12.41 -11.65 3.46
CA PRO A 123 12.05 -12.72 2.52
C PRO A 123 13.25 -13.46 1.90
N GLY A 124 14.45 -12.95 2.09
CA GLY A 124 15.69 -13.63 1.69
C GLY A 124 16.23 -14.64 2.69
N LEU A 125 15.58 -14.79 3.86
CA LEU A 125 15.95 -15.77 4.89
C LEU A 125 14.83 -16.80 5.05
N THR A 126 15.19 -18.06 5.21
CA THR A 126 14.22 -19.07 5.68
C THR A 126 13.91 -18.86 7.15
N PRO A 127 12.80 -19.40 7.70
CA PRO A 127 12.49 -19.32 9.13
C PRO A 127 13.64 -19.83 10.01
N GLU A 128 14.29 -20.93 9.60
CA GLU A 128 15.40 -21.53 10.34
C GLU A 128 16.66 -20.64 10.30
N GLN A 129 16.94 -19.99 9.17
CA GLN A 129 18.03 -19.05 9.01
C GLN A 129 17.78 -17.77 9.84
N LEU A 130 16.55 -17.30 9.88
CA LEU A 130 16.16 -16.12 10.67
C LEU A 130 16.27 -16.44 12.17
N ASP A 131 15.79 -17.60 12.61
CA ASP A 131 15.89 -18.06 13.99
C ASP A 131 17.37 -18.17 14.43
N ALA A 132 18.20 -18.86 13.66
CA ALA A 132 19.63 -18.99 13.94
C ALA A 132 20.35 -17.62 13.98
N ARG A 133 19.92 -16.67 13.13
CA ARG A 133 20.44 -15.30 13.14
C ARG A 133 20.03 -14.55 14.41
N LEU A 134 18.77 -14.65 14.83
CA LEU A 134 18.27 -14.00 16.05
C LEU A 134 18.95 -14.56 17.29
N GLN A 135 19.08 -15.89 17.42
CA GLN A 135 19.77 -16.54 18.53
C GLN A 135 21.21 -16.06 18.64
N ARG A 136 21.93 -15.99 17.52
CA ARG A 136 23.32 -15.48 17.49
C ARG A 136 23.40 -14.02 17.92
N ASP A 137 22.52 -13.17 17.40
CA ASP A 137 22.52 -11.73 17.68
C ASP A 137 22.16 -11.46 19.16
N PHE A 138 21.25 -12.24 19.75
CA PHE A 138 20.90 -12.19 21.18
C PHE A 138 22.04 -12.70 22.06
N ALA A 139 22.65 -13.83 21.70
CA ALA A 139 23.79 -14.36 22.45
C ALA A 139 25.01 -13.41 22.47
N ALA A 140 25.21 -12.67 21.37
CA ALA A 140 26.27 -11.67 21.29
C ALA A 140 25.98 -10.41 22.13
N GLN A 141 24.74 -10.14 22.50
CA GLN A 141 24.31 -8.91 23.18
C GLN A 141 23.34 -9.17 24.36
N PRO A 142 23.65 -10.07 25.30
CA PRO A 142 22.70 -10.63 26.29
C PRO A 142 22.20 -9.61 27.34
N ARG A 143 22.77 -8.40 27.36
CA ARG A 143 22.37 -7.34 28.29
C ARG A 143 21.64 -6.20 27.64
N LYS A 144 21.42 -6.28 26.29
CA LYS A 144 20.69 -5.23 25.59
C LYS A 144 19.21 -5.56 25.55
N GLN A 145 18.40 -4.52 25.58
CA GLN A 145 16.96 -4.64 25.34
C GLN A 145 16.72 -5.05 23.88
N LEU A 146 15.66 -5.77 23.62
CA LEU A 146 15.28 -6.27 22.28
C LEU A 146 15.30 -5.16 21.22
N GLN A 147 14.70 -4.02 21.50
CA GLN A 147 14.68 -2.86 20.60
C GLN A 147 16.07 -2.33 20.21
N ASN A 148 17.09 -2.61 20.99
CA ASN A 148 18.48 -2.19 20.75
C ASN A 148 19.33 -3.24 20.03
N VAL A 149 18.83 -4.49 19.92
CA VAL A 149 19.45 -5.56 19.14
C VAL A 149 18.89 -5.62 17.74
N LEU A 150 17.58 -5.42 17.59
CA LEU A 150 16.86 -5.50 16.31
C LEU A 150 17.36 -4.53 15.20
N PRO A 151 17.98 -3.36 15.47
CA PRO A 151 18.55 -2.51 14.40
C PRO A 151 19.60 -3.18 13.52
N GLY A 152 20.20 -4.28 13.95
CA GLY A 152 21.03 -5.15 13.11
C GLY A 152 20.24 -5.90 12.02
N LEU A 153 18.90 -5.92 12.13
CA LEU A 153 18.01 -6.67 11.26
C LEU A 153 16.90 -5.80 10.67
N LEU A 154 16.37 -4.83 11.41
CA LEU A 154 15.23 -3.99 11.05
C LEU A 154 15.62 -2.50 11.08
N PRO A 155 14.91 -1.63 10.37
CA PRO A 155 15.03 -0.18 10.52
C PRO A 155 14.82 0.26 11.98
N LEU A 156 15.56 1.27 12.43
CA LEU A 156 15.58 1.71 13.83
C LEU A 156 14.17 2.02 14.38
N ARG A 157 13.34 2.74 13.62
CA ARG A 157 11.97 3.10 14.03
C ARG A 157 11.08 1.86 14.20
N LEU A 158 11.20 0.88 13.29
CA LEU A 158 10.47 -0.38 13.39
C LEU A 158 11.00 -1.23 14.56
N SER A 159 12.32 -1.24 14.79
CA SER A 159 12.94 -1.94 15.91
C SER A 159 12.41 -1.44 17.27
N ALA A 160 12.18 -0.15 17.41
CA ALA A 160 11.63 0.44 18.62
C ALA A 160 10.16 0.03 18.87
N LEU A 161 9.39 -0.15 17.83
CA LEU A 161 7.96 -0.52 17.90
C LEU A 161 7.77 -2.04 18.03
N PHE A 162 8.71 -2.82 17.50
CA PHE A 162 8.58 -4.27 17.32
C PHE A 162 8.29 -5.06 18.61
N PRO A 163 8.89 -4.74 19.78
CA PRO A 163 8.55 -5.44 21.04
C PRO A 163 7.06 -5.37 21.37
N ALA A 164 6.45 -4.20 21.19
CA ALA A 164 5.01 -4.03 21.43
C ALA A 164 4.17 -4.82 20.42
N LEU A 165 4.56 -4.84 19.15
CA LEU A 165 3.86 -5.61 18.10
C LEU A 165 3.99 -7.13 18.31
N ALA A 166 5.12 -7.57 18.88
CA ALA A 166 5.37 -8.99 19.16
C ALA A 166 4.87 -9.42 20.54
N GLU A 167 4.25 -8.52 21.31
CA GLU A 167 3.80 -8.75 22.68
C GLU A 167 4.93 -9.27 23.60
N VAL A 168 6.17 -8.88 23.32
CA VAL A 168 7.35 -9.25 24.10
C VAL A 168 7.73 -8.08 25.00
N PRO A 169 7.94 -8.30 26.33
CA PRO A 169 8.42 -7.25 27.21
C PRO A 169 9.73 -6.66 26.68
N ALA A 170 9.79 -5.33 26.55
CA ALA A 170 10.97 -4.63 26.01
C ALA A 170 12.25 -4.87 26.83
N GLU A 171 12.10 -5.28 28.08
CA GLU A 171 13.16 -5.51 29.07
C GLU A 171 13.76 -6.92 29.00
N ARG A 172 13.16 -7.83 28.23
CA ARG A 172 13.63 -9.22 28.08
C ARG A 172 14.24 -9.45 26.71
N ILE A 173 15.46 -9.93 26.72
CA ILE A 173 16.01 -10.75 25.65
C ILE A 173 16.03 -12.19 26.14
#